data_31c6e4cda590c70489417eb029bb9a59
#
_entry.id   31c6e4cda590c70489417eb029bb9a59
#
_cell.length_a   1.000
_cell.length_b   1.000
_cell.length_c   1.000
_cell.angle_alpha   90.00
_cell.angle_beta   90.00
_cell.angle_gamma   90.00
#
_symmetry.space_group_name_H-M   'P 1'
#
loop_
_entity.id
_entity.type
_entity.pdbx_description
1 polymer ?
#
loop_
_entity_poly.entity_id
_entity_poly.type
_entity_poly.pdbx_seq_one_letter_code
_entity_poly.pdbx_strand_id
1 'polypeptide(L)'
;MKEKVVVGMSGGVDSSVAAFLLKEQGYDVIGVTMQIWQDDSVETTENGCCGISAVDDARRVAGQLGIPYYVMNFKNEFKENVIDYFVEEYKLGRTPNPCIACNRYVKWESLLRRSLEIGADYIATGHYARICQLENGRYAIRNSVTAKKDQTYALYNLTQHQLEHTIMPIGDYTKEQVRKDRKSVV
;
A
#
# COMPACT_ATOMS: atom_id res chain seq x y z
N MET A 1 -21.11 13.14 -4.66
CA MET A 1 -20.12 13.18 -3.56
C MET A 1 -18.78 12.77 -4.16
N LYS A 2 -17.64 13.22 -3.61
CA LYS A 2 -16.33 12.73 -4.05
C LYS A 2 -16.13 11.32 -3.52
N GLU A 3 -15.59 10.43 -4.35
CA GLU A 3 -15.20 9.08 -3.90
C GLU A 3 -14.03 9.16 -2.91
N LYS A 4 -14.10 8.38 -1.85
CA LYS A 4 -13.13 8.42 -0.75
C LYS A 4 -12.12 7.29 -0.90
N VAL A 5 -10.84 7.62 -0.79
CA VAL A 5 -9.72 6.68 -0.97
C VAL A 5 -8.80 6.70 0.24
N VAL A 6 -8.57 5.53 0.83
CA VAL A 6 -7.52 5.34 1.84
C VAL A 6 -6.22 4.93 1.16
N VAL A 7 -5.18 5.73 1.31
CA VAL A 7 -3.85 5.48 0.73
C VAL A 7 -2.91 4.93 1.78
N GLY A 8 -2.38 3.73 1.54
CA GLY A 8 -1.31 3.15 2.35
C GLY A 8 0.00 3.91 2.14
N MET A 9 0.41 4.72 3.12
CA MET A 9 1.61 5.56 3.08
C MET A 9 2.72 4.92 3.92
N SER A 10 3.84 4.60 3.27
CA SER A 10 5.03 3.99 3.91
C SER A 10 6.15 5.00 4.22
N GLY A 11 5.91 6.31 4.09
CA GLY A 11 6.94 7.33 4.13
C GLY A 11 7.82 7.40 2.87
N GLY A 12 7.71 6.43 1.96
CA GLY A 12 8.46 6.38 0.72
C GLY A 12 7.85 7.22 -0.40
N VAL A 13 8.69 7.55 -1.39
CA VAL A 13 8.31 8.38 -2.56
C VAL A 13 7.10 7.85 -3.30
N ASP A 14 7.02 6.53 -3.51
CA ASP A 14 5.98 5.92 -4.35
C ASP A 14 4.58 6.10 -3.75
N SER A 15 4.43 5.87 -2.44
CA SER A 15 3.15 6.06 -1.75
C SER A 15 2.78 7.55 -1.60
N SER A 16 3.77 8.42 -1.47
CA SER A 16 3.57 9.88 -1.42
C SER A 16 3.05 10.42 -2.74
N VAL A 17 3.63 10.00 -3.86
CA VAL A 17 3.18 10.38 -5.20
C VAL A 17 1.81 9.77 -5.50
N ALA A 18 1.54 8.54 -5.05
CA ALA A 18 0.22 7.93 -5.18
C ALA A 18 -0.87 8.78 -4.50
N ALA A 19 -0.63 9.26 -3.28
CA ALA A 19 -1.55 10.14 -2.57
C ALA A 19 -1.75 11.49 -3.27
N PHE A 20 -0.67 12.08 -3.78
CA PHE A 20 -0.71 13.31 -4.56
C PHE A 20 -1.57 13.18 -5.82
N LEU A 21 -1.31 12.16 -6.65
CA LEU A 21 -2.03 11.92 -7.89
C LEU A 21 -3.54 11.72 -7.66
N LEU A 22 -3.93 10.98 -6.62
CA LEU A 22 -5.33 10.79 -6.29
C LEU A 22 -6.01 12.08 -5.85
N LYS A 23 -5.31 12.92 -5.08
CA LYS A 23 -5.82 14.24 -4.70
C LYS A 23 -6.02 15.14 -5.93
N GLU A 24 -5.06 15.17 -6.84
CA GLU A 24 -5.16 15.93 -8.11
C GLU A 24 -6.31 15.41 -9.01
N GLN A 25 -6.58 14.10 -8.96
CA GLN A 25 -7.72 13.48 -9.65
C GLN A 25 -9.08 13.79 -8.99
N GLY A 26 -9.07 14.47 -7.84
CA GLY A 26 -10.28 14.95 -7.18
C GLY A 26 -10.88 14.01 -6.14
N TYR A 27 -10.22 12.91 -5.79
CA TYR A 27 -10.66 12.03 -4.71
C TYR A 27 -10.60 12.71 -3.33
N ASP A 28 -11.42 12.22 -2.41
CA ASP A 28 -11.31 12.52 -0.97
C ASP A 28 -10.28 11.55 -0.35
N VAL A 29 -9.05 12.00 -0.20
CA VAL A 29 -7.89 11.15 0.15
C VAL A 29 -7.64 11.17 1.65
N ILE A 30 -7.48 9.98 2.24
CA ILE A 30 -7.04 9.75 3.62
C ILE A 30 -5.72 8.97 3.58
N GLY A 31 -4.66 9.51 4.18
CA GLY A 31 -3.39 8.82 4.36
C GLY A 31 -3.40 7.88 5.57
N VAL A 32 -2.91 6.66 5.40
CA VAL A 32 -2.78 5.69 6.50
C VAL A 32 -1.41 5.04 6.48
N THR A 33 -0.68 5.11 7.59
CA THR A 33 0.49 4.25 7.82
C THR A 33 0.07 3.05 8.66
N MET A 34 0.40 1.85 8.16
CA MET A 34 0.17 0.61 8.88
C MET A 34 1.34 0.35 9.83
N GLN A 35 1.07 0.35 11.12
CA GLN A 35 2.04 -0.07 12.12
C GLN A 35 2.01 -1.61 12.21
N ILE A 36 2.99 -2.26 11.56
CA ILE A 36 3.05 -3.73 11.42
C ILE A 36 4.11 -4.37 12.31
N TRP A 37 5.15 -3.64 12.69
CA TRP A 37 6.23 -4.14 13.54
C TRP A 37 6.70 -3.05 14.49
N GLN A 38 7.04 -3.43 15.70
CA GLN A 38 7.83 -2.65 16.63
C GLN A 38 8.55 -3.67 17.52
N ASP A 39 9.85 -3.74 17.37
CA ASP A 39 10.68 -4.47 18.31
C ASP A 39 11.13 -3.47 19.38
N ASP A 40 10.55 -3.58 20.55
CA ASP A 40 10.88 -2.71 21.69
C ASP A 40 12.30 -3.00 22.25
N SER A 41 12.96 -4.06 21.76
CA SER A 41 14.29 -4.52 22.17
C SER A 41 15.42 -4.12 21.21
N VAL A 42 15.10 -3.63 20.00
CA VAL A 42 16.11 -3.21 19.02
C VAL A 42 16.03 -1.69 18.86
N GLU A 43 17.11 -1.00 19.19
CA GLU A 43 17.30 0.40 18.80
C GLU A 43 17.02 0.51 17.30
N THR A 44 16.04 1.32 16.96
CA THR A 44 15.44 1.45 15.63
C THR A 44 16.50 1.58 14.55
N THR A 45 16.69 0.52 13.75
CA THR A 45 17.43 0.66 12.49
C THR A 45 16.58 1.55 11.56
N GLU A 46 17.14 2.68 11.17
CA GLU A 46 16.50 3.79 10.42
C GLU A 46 15.88 3.39 9.06
N ASN A 47 15.95 2.13 8.63
CA ASN A 47 15.64 1.72 7.25
C ASN A 47 14.48 0.74 7.08
N GLY A 48 13.63 0.53 8.08
CA GLY A 48 12.42 -0.32 7.93
C GLY A 48 11.23 0.48 7.41
N CYS A 49 10.35 -0.15 6.59
CA CYS A 49 9.12 0.49 6.07
C CYS A 49 8.11 0.91 7.16
N CYS A 50 8.40 0.73 8.43
CA CYS A 50 7.55 1.04 9.58
C CYS A 50 8.32 1.68 10.74
N GLY A 51 9.53 2.21 10.49
CA GLY A 51 10.29 2.96 11.48
C GLY A 51 9.60 4.28 11.86
N ILE A 52 9.95 4.86 13.01
CA ILE A 52 9.42 6.16 13.49
C ILE A 52 9.64 7.23 12.41
N SER A 53 10.80 7.24 11.74
CA SER A 53 11.11 8.13 10.63
C SER A 53 10.13 8.00 9.44
N ALA A 54 9.71 6.78 9.11
CA ALA A 54 8.75 6.53 8.02
C ALA A 54 7.35 7.08 8.33
N VAL A 55 6.91 6.99 9.59
CA VAL A 55 5.64 7.58 10.05
C VAL A 55 5.71 9.11 9.98
N ASP A 56 6.82 9.71 10.41
CA ASP A 56 7.01 11.16 10.39
C ASP A 56 7.13 11.70 8.97
N ASP A 57 7.80 10.99 8.06
CA ASP A 57 7.84 11.34 6.65
C ASP A 57 6.45 11.28 6.01
N ALA A 58 5.68 10.23 6.27
CA ALA A 58 4.32 10.10 5.77
C ALA A 58 3.41 11.21 6.33
N ARG A 59 3.51 11.52 7.62
CA ARG A 59 2.77 12.60 8.27
C ARG A 59 3.10 13.96 7.66
N ARG A 60 4.38 14.24 7.43
CA ARG A 60 4.83 15.49 6.80
C ARG A 60 4.24 15.66 5.41
N VAL A 61 4.31 14.61 4.58
CA VAL A 61 3.72 14.63 3.23
C VAL A 61 2.21 14.81 3.28
N ALA A 62 1.51 14.10 4.16
CA ALA A 62 0.06 14.26 4.32
C ALA A 62 -0.31 15.70 4.72
N GLY A 63 0.48 16.30 5.64
CA GLY A 63 0.32 17.71 6.02
C GLY A 63 0.52 18.68 4.85
N GLN A 64 1.54 18.47 4.02
CA GLN A 64 1.78 19.27 2.81
C GLN A 64 0.66 19.10 1.79
N LEU A 65 0.14 17.89 1.65
CA LEU A 65 -1.02 17.61 0.78
C LEU A 65 -2.34 18.14 1.37
N GLY A 66 -2.39 18.52 2.66
CA GLY A 66 -3.63 18.90 3.33
C GLY A 66 -4.66 17.78 3.37
N ILE A 67 -4.23 16.53 3.56
CA ILE A 67 -5.09 15.35 3.70
C ILE A 67 -5.08 14.84 5.14
N PRO A 68 -6.19 14.27 5.66
CA PRO A 68 -6.22 13.55 6.92
C PRO A 68 -5.21 12.40 6.93
N TYR A 69 -4.56 12.18 8.08
CA TYR A 69 -3.55 11.13 8.22
C TYR A 69 -3.71 10.39 9.54
N TYR A 70 -3.64 9.07 9.47
CA TYR A 70 -3.77 8.19 10.62
C TYR A 70 -2.69 7.10 10.64
N VAL A 71 -2.34 6.65 11.83
CA VAL A 71 -1.52 5.45 12.04
C VAL A 71 -2.44 4.36 12.56
N MET A 72 -2.55 3.26 11.85
CA MET A 72 -3.40 2.12 12.23
C MET A 72 -2.54 0.95 12.66
N ASN A 73 -2.90 0.33 13.79
CA ASN A 73 -2.20 -0.82 14.34
C ASN A 73 -2.63 -2.11 13.62
N PHE A 74 -1.67 -2.80 13.01
CA PHE A 74 -1.82 -4.11 12.35
C PHE A 74 -0.78 -5.13 12.86
N LYS A 75 -0.23 -4.93 14.07
CA LYS A 75 0.82 -5.79 14.62
C LYS A 75 0.39 -7.24 14.75
N ASN A 76 -0.82 -7.47 15.24
CA ASN A 76 -1.35 -8.83 15.44
C ASN A 76 -1.56 -9.52 14.08
N GLU A 77 -2.24 -8.87 13.15
CA GLU A 77 -2.48 -9.41 11.81
C GLU A 77 -1.18 -9.71 11.07
N PHE A 78 -0.18 -8.84 11.23
CA PHE A 78 1.13 -9.04 10.62
C PHE A 78 1.90 -10.19 11.29
N LYS A 79 1.86 -10.27 12.62
CA LYS A 79 2.51 -11.36 13.34
C LYS A 79 1.93 -12.72 12.92
N GLU A 80 0.62 -12.88 13.00
CA GLU A 80 -0.06 -14.15 12.73
C GLU A 80 0.06 -14.58 11.27
N ASN A 81 -0.19 -13.67 10.34
CA ASN A 81 -0.34 -14.02 8.92
C ASN A 81 0.94 -13.85 8.10
N VAL A 82 1.94 -13.16 8.62
CA VAL A 82 3.20 -12.94 7.89
C VAL A 82 4.37 -13.56 8.61
N ILE A 83 4.58 -13.26 9.92
CA ILE A 83 5.76 -13.72 10.64
C ILE A 83 5.63 -15.21 10.99
N ASP A 84 4.55 -15.59 11.65
CA ASP A 84 4.35 -16.98 12.08
C ASP A 84 4.26 -17.90 10.85
N TYR A 85 3.55 -17.47 9.80
CA TYR A 85 3.55 -18.15 8.49
C TYR A 85 4.96 -18.30 7.90
N PHE A 86 5.77 -17.25 7.90
CA PHE A 86 7.13 -17.28 7.38
C PHE A 86 8.01 -18.29 8.13
N VAL A 87 7.92 -18.29 9.46
CA VAL A 87 8.67 -19.21 10.33
C VAL A 87 8.26 -20.66 10.06
N GLU A 88 6.95 -20.94 9.97
CA GLU A 88 6.45 -22.30 9.72
C GLU A 88 6.87 -22.82 8.33
N GLU A 89 6.80 -22.00 7.30
CA GLU A 89 7.26 -22.40 5.95
C GLU A 89 8.76 -22.74 5.93
N TYR A 90 9.58 -21.95 6.63
CA TYR A 90 11.02 -22.26 6.76
C TYR A 90 11.27 -23.56 7.52
N LYS A 91 10.54 -23.83 8.60
CA LYS A 91 10.62 -25.12 9.32
C LYS A 91 10.28 -26.31 8.42
N LEU A 92 9.42 -26.12 7.45
CA LEU A 92 9.03 -27.13 6.45
C LEU A 92 9.99 -27.20 5.24
N GLY A 93 11.11 -26.46 5.27
CA GLY A 93 12.10 -26.42 4.19
C GLY A 93 11.63 -25.66 2.94
N ARG A 94 10.59 -24.81 3.05
CA ARG A 94 10.08 -23.98 1.95
C ARG A 94 10.59 -22.55 2.08
N THR A 95 10.60 -21.81 0.98
CA THR A 95 11.02 -20.41 0.94
C THR A 95 9.80 -19.51 0.69
N PRO A 96 9.13 -19.00 1.74
CA PRO A 96 7.97 -18.14 1.60
C PRO A 96 8.35 -16.73 1.16
N ASN A 97 7.40 -16.03 0.55
CA ASN A 97 7.54 -14.60 0.26
C ASN A 97 6.65 -13.78 1.21
N PRO A 98 7.23 -13.08 2.20
CA PRO A 98 6.46 -12.33 3.18
C PRO A 98 5.69 -11.14 2.56
N CYS A 99 6.17 -10.59 1.42
CA CYS A 99 5.47 -9.50 0.74
C CYS A 99 4.13 -9.97 0.17
N ILE A 100 4.05 -11.20 -0.35
CA ILE A 100 2.80 -11.78 -0.85
C ILE A 100 1.80 -11.97 0.31
N ALA A 101 2.26 -12.53 1.43
CA ALA A 101 1.42 -12.72 2.62
C ALA A 101 0.94 -11.36 3.20
N CYS A 102 1.84 -10.38 3.32
CA CYS A 102 1.50 -9.03 3.77
C CYS A 102 0.47 -8.36 2.86
N ASN A 103 0.66 -8.44 1.55
CA ASN A 103 -0.32 -7.90 0.61
C ASN A 103 -1.68 -8.57 0.83
N ARG A 104 -1.74 -9.91 0.80
CA ARG A 104 -3.00 -10.65 0.93
C ARG A 104 -3.74 -10.35 2.23
N TYR A 105 -3.10 -10.55 3.38
CA TYR A 105 -3.78 -10.59 4.67
C TYR A 105 -3.83 -9.23 5.39
N VAL A 106 -2.78 -8.42 5.25
CA VAL A 106 -2.72 -7.15 5.97
C VAL A 106 -3.29 -6.01 5.13
N LYS A 107 -2.85 -5.85 3.87
CA LYS A 107 -3.31 -4.73 3.04
C LYS A 107 -4.71 -4.98 2.47
N TRP A 108 -4.90 -6.08 1.74
CA TRP A 108 -6.15 -6.30 1.01
C TRP A 108 -7.23 -7.05 1.79
N GLU A 109 -6.91 -7.59 2.95
CA GLU A 109 -7.93 -8.13 3.85
C GLU A 109 -8.21 -7.16 5.01
N SER A 110 -7.21 -6.86 5.83
CA SER A 110 -7.42 -6.07 7.04
C SER A 110 -7.53 -4.56 6.79
N LEU A 111 -6.62 -3.95 6.00
CA LEU A 111 -6.71 -2.51 5.71
C LEU A 111 -7.93 -2.20 4.83
N LEU A 112 -8.20 -2.99 3.78
CA LEU A 112 -9.37 -2.77 2.94
C LEU A 112 -10.66 -2.85 3.76
N ARG A 113 -10.84 -3.90 4.57
CA ARG A 113 -12.01 -4.05 5.44
C ARG A 113 -12.20 -2.84 6.34
N ARG A 114 -11.16 -2.42 7.08
CA ARG A 114 -11.22 -1.24 7.96
C ARG A 114 -11.49 0.05 7.19
N SER A 115 -11.01 0.15 5.96
CA SER A 115 -11.24 1.33 5.10
C SER A 115 -12.72 1.40 4.67
N LEU A 116 -13.30 0.28 4.27
CA LEU A 116 -14.73 0.21 3.92
C LEU A 116 -15.63 0.49 5.14
N GLU A 117 -15.26 -0.01 6.33
CA GLU A 117 -15.97 0.25 7.59
C GLU A 117 -16.05 1.75 7.95
N ILE A 118 -15.04 2.55 7.60
CA ILE A 118 -15.05 4.01 7.80
C ILE A 118 -15.65 4.78 6.60
N GLY A 119 -16.27 4.06 5.66
CA GLY A 119 -16.97 4.64 4.51
C GLY A 119 -16.04 5.11 3.38
N ALA A 120 -14.86 4.52 3.23
CA ALA A 120 -14.06 4.69 2.02
C ALA A 120 -14.58 3.77 0.91
N ASP A 121 -14.45 4.22 -0.33
CA ASP A 121 -14.85 3.46 -1.52
C ASP A 121 -13.70 2.58 -2.01
N TYR A 122 -12.46 3.05 -1.83
CA TYR A 122 -11.25 2.37 -2.32
C TYR A 122 -10.11 2.42 -1.31
N ILE A 123 -9.17 1.48 -1.49
CA ILE A 123 -7.80 1.63 -1.01
C ILE A 123 -6.85 1.84 -2.17
N ALA A 124 -5.74 2.50 -1.92
CA ALA A 124 -4.67 2.69 -2.88
C ALA A 124 -3.30 2.50 -2.22
N THR A 125 -2.33 2.14 -3.04
CA THR A 125 -0.95 1.93 -2.61
C THR A 125 0.03 2.41 -3.68
N GLY A 126 1.29 2.56 -3.30
CA GLY A 126 2.38 2.87 -4.21
C GLY A 126 2.94 1.65 -4.96
N HIS A 127 2.11 0.66 -5.32
CA HIS A 127 2.56 -0.48 -6.13
C HIS A 127 2.61 -0.15 -7.61
N TYR A 128 3.65 -0.65 -8.27
CA TYR A 128 3.77 -0.61 -9.73
C TYR A 128 3.01 -1.79 -10.34
N ALA A 129 1.71 -1.62 -10.47
CA ALA A 129 0.78 -2.54 -11.12
C ALA A 129 -0.40 -1.74 -11.67
N ARG A 130 -1.20 -2.31 -12.54
CA ARG A 130 -2.41 -1.70 -13.08
C ARG A 130 -3.61 -2.60 -12.84
N ILE A 131 -4.75 -2.01 -12.57
CA ILE A 131 -6.02 -2.72 -12.52
C ILE A 131 -6.86 -2.27 -13.71
N CYS A 132 -7.50 -3.20 -14.38
CA CYS A 132 -8.43 -2.92 -15.47
C CYS A 132 -9.67 -3.80 -15.33
N GLN A 133 -10.80 -3.28 -15.80
CA GLN A 133 -12.00 -4.06 -16.00
C GLN A 133 -12.01 -4.66 -17.41
N LEU A 134 -12.29 -5.95 -17.51
CA LEU A 134 -12.43 -6.67 -18.77
C LEU A 134 -13.84 -6.52 -19.33
N GLU A 135 -14.04 -6.85 -20.61
CA GLU A 135 -15.34 -6.78 -21.30
C GLU A 135 -16.44 -7.61 -20.61
N ASN A 136 -16.06 -8.68 -19.93
CA ASN A 136 -16.98 -9.52 -19.16
C ASN A 136 -17.29 -8.96 -17.75
N GLY A 137 -16.88 -7.75 -17.45
CA GLY A 137 -17.08 -7.07 -16.17
C GLY A 137 -16.12 -7.48 -15.05
N ARG A 138 -15.24 -8.46 -15.26
CA ARG A 138 -14.27 -8.88 -14.25
C ARG A 138 -13.08 -7.93 -14.19
N TYR A 139 -12.53 -7.76 -13.01
CA TYR A 139 -11.27 -7.03 -12.79
C TYR A 139 -10.06 -7.93 -13.01
N ALA A 140 -9.01 -7.35 -13.56
CA ALA A 140 -7.73 -8.05 -13.80
C ALA A 140 -6.55 -7.14 -13.42
N ILE A 141 -5.44 -7.78 -13.05
CA ILE A 141 -4.18 -7.11 -12.82
C ILE A 141 -3.38 -7.15 -14.13
N ARG A 142 -2.83 -6.00 -14.51
CA ARG A 142 -1.90 -5.85 -15.63
C ARG A 142 -0.54 -5.38 -15.13
N ASN A 143 0.51 -5.77 -15.85
CA ASN A 143 1.86 -5.27 -15.59
C ASN A 143 1.90 -3.74 -15.68
N SER A 144 2.73 -3.14 -14.83
CA SER A 144 3.01 -1.72 -14.93
C SER A 144 3.75 -1.39 -16.23
N VAL A 145 3.81 -0.10 -16.57
CA VAL A 145 4.59 0.35 -17.75
C VAL A 145 6.11 0.21 -17.54
N THR A 146 6.57 0.01 -16.31
CA THR A 146 7.98 -0.15 -15.97
C THR A 146 8.30 -1.60 -15.57
N ALA A 147 8.79 -2.41 -16.52
CA ALA A 147 9.11 -3.82 -16.29
C ALA A 147 10.09 -4.04 -15.12
N LYS A 148 11.07 -3.15 -14.95
CA LYS A 148 12.10 -3.24 -13.89
C LYS A 148 11.53 -3.08 -12.46
N LYS A 149 10.34 -2.49 -12.33
CA LYS A 149 9.70 -2.22 -11.03
C LYS A 149 8.33 -2.87 -10.91
N ASP A 150 7.95 -3.69 -11.87
CA ASP A 150 6.68 -4.40 -11.84
C ASP A 150 6.51 -5.22 -10.55
N GLN A 151 5.35 -5.08 -9.92
CA GLN A 151 5.03 -5.73 -8.64
C GLN A 151 3.77 -6.62 -8.73
N THR A 152 3.32 -6.91 -9.94
CA THR A 152 2.13 -7.77 -10.14
C THR A 152 2.29 -9.15 -9.54
N TYR A 153 3.52 -9.67 -9.49
CA TYR A 153 3.84 -10.96 -8.87
C TYR A 153 3.42 -11.05 -7.38
N ALA A 154 3.35 -9.91 -6.69
CA ALA A 154 2.99 -9.88 -5.28
C ALA A 154 1.48 -9.70 -5.03
N LEU A 155 0.67 -9.62 -6.11
CA LEU A 155 -0.75 -9.26 -6.09
C LEU A 155 -1.67 -10.33 -6.66
N TYR A 156 -1.14 -11.47 -7.12
CA TYR A 156 -1.90 -12.51 -7.83
C TYR A 156 -3.02 -13.15 -6.98
N ASN A 157 -2.95 -13.00 -5.66
CA ASN A 157 -3.92 -13.56 -4.72
C ASN A 157 -5.17 -12.68 -4.51
N LEU A 158 -5.24 -11.50 -5.13
CA LEU A 158 -6.35 -10.57 -4.91
C LEU A 158 -7.65 -11.11 -5.53
N THR A 159 -8.71 -11.07 -4.75
CA THR A 159 -10.05 -11.46 -5.19
C THR A 159 -10.70 -10.37 -6.05
N GLN A 160 -11.80 -10.69 -6.73
CA GLN A 160 -12.55 -9.71 -7.52
C GLN A 160 -13.05 -8.54 -6.68
N HIS A 161 -13.59 -8.80 -5.49
CA HIS A 161 -14.00 -7.76 -4.54
C HIS A 161 -12.84 -6.84 -4.15
N GLN A 162 -11.67 -7.41 -3.87
CA GLN A 162 -10.49 -6.62 -3.52
C GLN A 162 -10.01 -5.77 -4.70
N LEU A 163 -10.01 -6.32 -5.92
CA LEU A 163 -9.62 -5.60 -7.13
C LEU A 163 -10.57 -4.44 -7.45
N GLU A 164 -11.88 -4.67 -7.29
CA GLU A 164 -12.92 -3.66 -7.49
C GLU A 164 -12.73 -2.42 -6.60
N HIS A 165 -12.28 -2.64 -5.35
CA HIS A 165 -12.04 -1.58 -4.37
C HIS A 165 -10.57 -1.12 -4.30
N THR A 166 -9.79 -1.29 -5.37
CA THR A 166 -8.36 -0.95 -5.37
C THR A 166 -7.99 -0.02 -6.52
N ILE A 167 -7.23 1.02 -6.20
CA ILE A 167 -6.62 1.91 -7.19
C ILE A 167 -5.10 1.80 -7.11
N MET A 168 -4.44 1.71 -8.26
CA MET A 168 -2.98 1.67 -8.42
C MET A 168 -2.49 2.93 -9.16
N PRO A 169 -2.35 4.08 -8.48
CA PRO A 169 -2.19 5.39 -9.14
C PRO A 169 -0.91 5.52 -9.94
N ILE A 170 0.14 4.78 -9.58
CA ILE A 170 1.47 4.89 -10.21
C ILE A 170 1.76 3.78 -11.23
N GLY A 171 0.79 2.91 -11.52
CA GLY A 171 0.97 1.79 -12.47
C GLY A 171 1.30 2.20 -13.89
N ASP A 172 0.85 3.39 -14.30
CA ASP A 172 1.09 3.99 -15.61
C ASP A 172 2.28 4.96 -15.65
N TYR A 173 3.08 5.01 -14.57
CA TYR A 173 4.26 5.87 -14.47
C TYR A 173 5.56 5.07 -14.40
N THR A 174 6.61 5.60 -15.02
CA THR A 174 7.96 5.08 -14.81
C THR A 174 8.51 5.57 -13.47
N LYS A 175 9.54 4.89 -12.94
CA LYS A 175 10.19 5.32 -11.70
C LYS A 175 10.80 6.73 -11.80
N GLU A 176 11.29 7.10 -12.97
CA GLU A 176 11.83 8.42 -13.28
C GLU A 176 10.74 9.49 -13.21
N GLN A 177 9.55 9.22 -13.77
CA GLN A 177 8.39 10.12 -13.67
C GLN A 177 7.96 10.30 -12.22
N VAL A 178 7.78 9.19 -11.48
CA VAL A 178 7.44 9.23 -10.04
C VAL A 178 8.46 10.04 -9.23
N ARG A 179 9.77 9.91 -9.53
CA ARG A 179 10.80 10.71 -8.88
C ARG A 179 10.75 12.20 -9.25
N LYS A 180 10.32 12.53 -10.47
CA LYS A 180 10.13 13.92 -10.88
C LYS A 180 8.94 14.53 -10.15
N ASP A 181 7.84 13.81 -10.07
CA ASP A 181 6.62 14.26 -9.38
C ASP A 181 6.82 14.38 -7.87
N ARG A 182 7.80 13.68 -7.27
CA ARG A 182 8.23 13.89 -5.88
C ARG A 182 8.48 15.37 -5.56
N LYS A 183 9.01 16.15 -6.50
CA LYS A 183 9.29 17.58 -6.31
C LYS A 183 8.01 18.40 -6.06
N SER A 184 6.85 17.88 -6.42
CA SER A 184 5.56 18.51 -6.16
C SER A 184 4.97 18.14 -4.79
N VAL A 185 5.64 17.23 -4.07
CA VAL A 185 5.13 16.62 -2.82
C VAL A 185 6.10 16.80 -1.64
N VAL A 186 7.34 17.28 -1.90
CA VAL A 186 8.39 17.43 -0.87
C VAL A 186 8.94 18.84 -0.89
#